data_03d7e2bff0bff099e65eebad5d2c5e13
#
_entry.id   03d7e2bff0bff099e65eebad5d2c5e13
#
_cell.length_a   1.000
_cell.length_b   1.000
_cell.length_c   1.000
_cell.angle_alpha   90.00
_cell.angle_beta   90.00
_cell.angle_gamma   90.00
#
_symmetry.space_group_name_H-M   'P 1'
#
loop_
_entity.id
_entity.type
_entity.pdbx_description
1 polymer ?
#
loop_
_entity_poly.entity_id
_entity_poly.type
_entity_poly.pdbx_seq_one_letter_code
_entity_poly.pdbx_strand_id
1 'polypeptide(L)'
;MLRALYTLAIALFVLSPAAFAKTKTYIYAASSLTGTITKAARDFNAKTGLSVIPVFGASSTLARQIIQGAPANLFISANKLWMDKVSQHQLIVSGSRLDLTANQLILIAPKSSNIAVSLSDTKNLTSVLSGNRIAIADPNHVPAGLYAKKALQTLKIWPHIKNHLAMAANVRIALSYVERGEVPFGIVYKSDNVGRTNIKTITHAPACRSCP
;
A
#
# COMPACT_ATOMS: atom_id res chain seq x y z
N MET A 1 -35.98 45.14 -39.10
CA MET A 1 -35.17 43.90 -39.34
C MET A 1 -34.04 43.67 -38.32
N LEU A 2 -33.38 44.70 -37.78
CA LEU A 2 -32.25 44.53 -36.86
C LEU A 2 -32.64 43.95 -35.47
N ARG A 3 -33.85 44.21 -34.97
CA ARG A 3 -34.35 43.71 -33.67
C ARG A 3 -34.67 42.22 -33.63
N ALA A 4 -35.02 41.61 -34.76
CA ALA A 4 -35.33 40.19 -34.88
C ALA A 4 -34.05 39.30 -34.89
N LEU A 5 -32.92 39.84 -35.31
CA LEU A 5 -31.63 39.15 -35.32
C LEU A 5 -31.01 39.01 -33.91
N TYR A 6 -31.23 40.01 -33.04
CA TYR A 6 -30.73 39.95 -31.66
C TYR A 6 -31.49 38.94 -30.77
N THR A 7 -32.79 38.76 -30.99
CA THR A 7 -33.59 37.78 -30.25
C THR A 7 -33.27 36.34 -30.66
N LEU A 8 -32.86 36.07 -31.89
CA LEU A 8 -32.44 34.74 -32.36
C LEU A 8 -31.06 34.36 -31.84
N ALA A 9 -30.13 35.33 -31.68
CA ALA A 9 -28.79 35.07 -31.15
C ALA A 9 -28.78 34.74 -29.64
N ILE A 10 -29.71 35.29 -28.84
CA ILE A 10 -29.86 35.02 -27.43
C ILE A 10 -30.47 33.63 -27.17
N ALA A 11 -31.39 33.16 -28.05
CA ALA A 11 -31.99 31.83 -27.91
C ALA A 11 -31.04 30.65 -28.18
N LEU A 12 -29.97 30.87 -28.97
CA LEU A 12 -28.98 29.80 -29.27
C LEU A 12 -27.98 29.58 -28.16
N PHE A 13 -27.86 30.50 -27.16
CA PHE A 13 -26.84 30.39 -26.09
C PHE A 13 -27.33 29.57 -24.90
N VAL A 14 -28.60 29.17 -24.84
CA VAL A 14 -29.20 28.48 -23.66
C VAL A 14 -29.22 26.95 -23.81
N LEU A 15 -28.83 26.40 -24.97
CA LEU A 15 -28.78 24.94 -25.21
C LEU A 15 -27.37 24.36 -25.21
N SER A 16 -26.47 24.89 -24.39
CA SER A 16 -25.23 24.12 -24.07
C SER A 16 -25.65 22.93 -23.26
N PRO A 17 -25.49 21.67 -23.74
CA PRO A 17 -25.70 20.51 -22.89
C PRO A 17 -24.74 20.64 -21.72
N ALA A 18 -25.26 20.72 -20.49
CA ALA A 18 -24.45 20.62 -19.32
C ALA A 18 -23.70 19.27 -19.41
N ALA A 19 -22.43 19.33 -19.78
CA ALA A 19 -21.56 18.15 -19.75
C ALA A 19 -21.51 17.72 -18.27
N PHE A 20 -22.31 16.70 -17.93
CA PHE A 20 -22.23 16.05 -16.63
C PHE A 20 -20.80 15.54 -16.49
N ALA A 21 -19.94 16.31 -15.86
CA ALA A 21 -18.59 15.88 -15.51
C ALA A 21 -18.75 14.61 -14.68
N LYS A 22 -18.29 13.49 -15.23
CA LYS A 22 -18.36 12.18 -14.57
C LYS A 22 -17.63 12.30 -13.23
N THR A 23 -18.37 12.26 -12.13
CA THR A 23 -17.82 12.40 -10.79
C THR A 23 -16.78 11.31 -10.56
N LYS A 24 -15.52 11.71 -10.32
CA LYS A 24 -14.42 10.79 -10.02
C LYS A 24 -14.49 10.39 -8.57
N THR A 25 -14.40 9.09 -8.29
CA THR A 25 -14.32 8.54 -6.93
C THR A 25 -12.92 8.03 -6.69
N TYR A 26 -12.21 8.59 -5.72
CA TYR A 26 -10.83 8.22 -5.39
C TYR A 26 -10.79 7.22 -4.24
N ILE A 27 -10.10 6.09 -4.47
CA ILE A 27 -9.81 5.07 -3.44
C ILE A 27 -8.34 5.17 -3.07
N TYR A 28 -8.05 5.68 -1.88
CA TYR A 28 -6.70 5.71 -1.33
C TYR A 28 -6.42 4.39 -0.62
N ALA A 29 -5.58 3.54 -1.18
CA ALA A 29 -5.36 2.18 -0.70
C ALA A 29 -3.89 1.87 -0.45
N ALA A 30 -3.61 1.10 0.61
CA ALA A 30 -2.29 0.59 0.90
C ALA A 30 -1.70 -0.12 -0.32
N SER A 31 -0.42 0.10 -0.62
CA SER A 31 0.28 -0.42 -1.80
C SER A 31 0.23 -1.95 -1.93
N SER A 32 0.13 -2.69 -0.83
CA SER A 32 -0.07 -4.15 -0.82
C SER A 32 -1.36 -4.60 -1.51
N LEU A 33 -2.34 -3.69 -1.63
CA LEU A 33 -3.64 -3.98 -2.25
C LEU A 33 -3.70 -3.60 -3.74
N THR A 34 -2.59 -3.16 -4.34
CA THR A 34 -2.56 -2.66 -5.73
C THR A 34 -3.25 -3.62 -6.70
N GLY A 35 -2.88 -4.89 -6.73
CA GLY A 35 -3.48 -5.87 -7.65
C GLY A 35 -4.99 -6.04 -7.45
N THR A 36 -5.41 -6.23 -6.21
CA THR A 36 -6.82 -6.48 -5.86
C THR A 36 -7.70 -5.26 -6.13
N ILE A 37 -7.29 -4.08 -5.67
CA ILE A 37 -8.09 -2.86 -5.83
C ILE A 37 -8.11 -2.37 -7.29
N THR A 38 -7.00 -2.52 -8.03
CA THR A 38 -7.00 -2.21 -9.47
C THR A 38 -8.00 -3.07 -10.23
N LYS A 39 -8.01 -4.38 -9.94
CA LYS A 39 -9.00 -5.29 -10.56
C LYS A 39 -10.43 -4.92 -10.17
N ALA A 40 -10.69 -4.71 -8.87
CA ALA A 40 -12.02 -4.36 -8.37
C ALA A 40 -12.53 -3.04 -8.96
N ALA A 41 -11.69 -2.01 -9.02
CA ALA A 41 -12.04 -0.71 -9.62
C ALA A 41 -12.35 -0.84 -11.11
N ARG A 42 -11.53 -1.59 -11.84
CA ARG A 42 -11.78 -1.85 -13.28
C ARG A 42 -13.12 -2.56 -13.50
N ASP A 43 -13.36 -3.62 -12.75
CA ASP A 43 -14.59 -4.43 -12.90
C ASP A 43 -15.83 -3.62 -12.49
N PHE A 44 -15.72 -2.78 -11.45
CA PHE A 44 -16.78 -1.87 -11.03
C PHE A 44 -17.06 -0.78 -12.08
N ASN A 45 -16.01 -0.14 -12.61
CA ASN A 45 -16.13 0.87 -13.65
C ASN A 45 -16.81 0.30 -14.90
N ALA A 46 -16.44 -0.93 -15.30
CA ALA A 46 -17.05 -1.60 -16.45
C ALA A 46 -18.54 -1.90 -16.24
N LYS A 47 -18.93 -2.29 -15.02
CA LYS A 47 -20.34 -2.63 -14.71
C LYS A 47 -21.23 -1.41 -14.51
N THR A 48 -20.72 -0.34 -13.94
CA THR A 48 -21.55 0.80 -13.51
C THR A 48 -21.41 2.04 -14.39
N GLY A 49 -20.37 2.07 -15.22
CA GLY A 49 -20.02 3.28 -15.96
C GLY A 49 -19.45 4.41 -15.09
N LEU A 50 -19.32 4.24 -13.77
CA LEU A 50 -18.72 5.22 -12.87
C LEU A 50 -17.19 5.27 -13.04
N SER A 51 -16.54 6.34 -12.54
CA SER A 51 -15.09 6.51 -12.63
C SER A 51 -14.47 6.38 -11.25
N VAL A 52 -14.07 5.15 -10.89
CA VAL A 52 -13.30 4.88 -9.68
C VAL A 52 -11.81 4.86 -9.99
N ILE A 53 -11.04 5.68 -9.28
CA ILE A 53 -9.59 5.89 -9.49
C ILE A 53 -8.85 5.48 -8.23
N PRO A 54 -8.10 4.36 -8.25
CA PRO A 54 -7.24 3.97 -7.13
C PRO A 54 -5.98 4.84 -7.06
N VAL A 55 -5.61 5.23 -5.84
CA VAL A 55 -4.35 5.89 -5.48
C VAL A 55 -3.62 5.00 -4.49
N PHE A 56 -2.40 4.57 -4.82
CA PHE A 56 -1.65 3.61 -4.01
C PHE A 56 -0.43 4.23 -3.36
N GLY A 57 -0.19 3.86 -2.10
CA GLY A 57 0.98 4.32 -1.35
C GLY A 57 1.12 3.60 -0.01
N ALA A 58 2.11 3.99 0.80
CA ALA A 58 2.12 3.61 2.20
C ALA A 58 0.91 4.23 2.91
N SER A 59 0.24 3.48 3.79
CA SER A 59 -0.92 4.01 4.53
C SER A 59 -0.56 5.27 5.33
N SER A 60 0.67 5.37 5.81
CA SER A 60 1.20 6.55 6.48
C SER A 60 1.23 7.80 5.58
N THR A 61 1.65 7.64 4.34
CA THR A 61 1.70 8.73 3.34
C THR A 61 0.30 9.13 2.93
N LEU A 62 -0.55 8.15 2.63
CA LEU A 62 -1.93 8.39 2.23
C LEU A 62 -2.74 9.07 3.34
N ALA A 63 -2.58 8.61 4.60
CA ALA A 63 -3.24 9.23 5.74
C ALA A 63 -2.84 10.71 5.90
N ARG A 64 -1.53 11.04 5.77
CA ARG A 64 -1.08 12.43 5.81
C ARG A 64 -1.66 13.26 4.67
N GLN A 65 -1.72 12.72 3.46
CA GLN A 65 -2.35 13.40 2.31
C GLN A 65 -3.84 13.69 2.56
N ILE A 66 -4.57 12.70 3.10
CA ILE A 66 -5.99 12.85 3.44
C ILE A 66 -6.18 13.95 4.51
N ILE A 67 -5.35 13.94 5.55
CA ILE A 67 -5.38 14.96 6.61
C ILE A 67 -5.07 16.37 6.04
N GLN A 68 -4.25 16.45 5.00
CA GLN A 68 -3.92 17.68 4.28
C GLN A 68 -4.96 18.06 3.20
N GLY A 69 -6.09 17.37 3.11
CA GLY A 69 -7.18 17.70 2.20
C GLY A 69 -7.18 16.98 0.85
N ALA A 70 -6.42 15.89 0.69
CA ALA A 70 -6.50 15.08 -0.52
C ALA A 70 -7.93 14.51 -0.70
N PRO A 71 -8.47 14.48 -1.93
CA PRO A 71 -9.87 14.16 -2.20
C PRO A 71 -10.16 12.64 -2.16
N ALA A 72 -9.92 12.01 -1.00
CA ALA A 72 -10.18 10.59 -0.80
C ALA A 72 -11.66 10.35 -0.47
N ASN A 73 -12.34 9.52 -1.25
CA ASN A 73 -13.71 9.07 -0.97
C ASN A 73 -13.72 7.76 -0.17
N LEU A 74 -12.67 6.94 -0.31
CA LEU A 74 -12.47 5.72 0.46
C LEU A 74 -11.00 5.61 0.84
N PHE A 75 -10.71 5.26 2.11
CA PHE A 75 -9.37 4.99 2.59
C PHE A 75 -9.25 3.54 3.07
N ILE A 76 -8.29 2.78 2.52
CA ILE A 76 -8.01 1.40 2.91
C ILE A 76 -6.60 1.33 3.47
N SER A 77 -6.50 1.35 4.79
CA SER A 77 -5.24 1.30 5.52
C SER A 77 -4.79 -0.13 5.77
N ALA A 78 -3.47 -0.37 5.72
CA ALA A 78 -2.87 -1.65 6.09
C ALA A 78 -2.73 -1.83 7.61
N ASN A 79 -3.06 -0.83 8.43
CA ASN A 79 -3.10 -0.96 9.89
C ASN A 79 -4.10 0.01 10.52
N LYS A 80 -4.45 -0.27 11.77
CA LYS A 80 -5.37 0.55 12.56
C LYS A 80 -4.77 1.91 12.90
N LEU A 81 -3.46 1.99 13.19
CA LEU A 81 -2.77 3.22 13.59
C LEU A 81 -3.05 4.39 12.64
N TRP A 82 -2.90 4.19 11.32
CA TRP A 82 -3.09 5.25 10.35
C TRP A 82 -4.58 5.53 10.07
N MET A 83 -5.44 4.54 10.21
CA MET A 83 -6.89 4.73 10.19
C MET A 83 -7.35 5.56 11.41
N ASP A 84 -6.82 5.26 12.61
CA ASP A 84 -7.11 6.02 13.83
C ASP A 84 -6.69 7.49 13.70
N LYS A 85 -5.51 7.75 13.09
CA LYS A 85 -5.05 9.12 12.84
C LYS A 85 -6.02 9.90 11.95
N VAL A 86 -6.50 9.32 10.86
CA VAL A 86 -7.50 9.99 9.99
C VAL A 86 -8.82 10.18 10.73
N SER A 87 -9.24 9.20 11.54
CA SER A 87 -10.44 9.29 12.37
C SER A 87 -10.36 10.40 13.44
N GLN A 88 -9.21 10.57 14.08
CA GLN A 88 -8.96 11.64 15.06
C GLN A 88 -9.12 13.05 14.45
N HIS A 89 -8.89 13.20 13.15
CA HIS A 89 -9.15 14.42 12.39
C HIS A 89 -10.61 14.55 11.90
N GLN A 90 -11.52 13.65 12.35
CA GLN A 90 -12.94 13.66 11.98
C GLN A 90 -13.19 13.54 10.46
N LEU A 91 -12.29 12.87 9.73
CA LEU A 91 -12.38 12.71 8.28
C LEU A 91 -12.99 11.35 7.85
N ILE A 92 -13.49 10.57 8.82
CA ILE A 92 -14.18 9.30 8.58
C ILE A 92 -15.66 9.46 8.92
N VAL A 93 -16.53 9.06 8.03
CA VAL A 93 -17.98 9.04 8.29
C VAL A 93 -18.25 8.07 9.45
N SER A 94 -19.01 8.55 10.43
CA SER A 94 -19.35 7.75 11.63
C SER A 94 -19.99 6.42 11.22
N GLY A 95 -19.55 5.31 11.83
CA GLY A 95 -20.07 3.98 11.56
C GLY A 95 -19.59 3.34 10.25
N SER A 96 -18.82 4.04 9.39
CA SER A 96 -18.36 3.50 8.10
C SER A 96 -17.08 2.66 8.18
N ARG A 97 -16.39 2.67 9.32
CA ARG A 97 -15.13 1.92 9.50
C ARG A 97 -15.40 0.43 9.69
N LEU A 98 -14.64 -0.40 8.94
CA LEU A 98 -14.71 -1.86 9.08
C LEU A 98 -13.33 -2.50 8.85
N ASP A 99 -13.12 -3.66 9.44
CA ASP A 99 -11.93 -4.49 9.21
C ASP A 99 -12.21 -5.42 8.01
N LEU A 100 -11.50 -5.21 6.90
CA LEU A 100 -11.73 -5.94 5.64
C LEU A 100 -11.09 -7.32 5.64
N THR A 101 -9.83 -7.42 6.10
CA THR A 101 -9.03 -8.64 6.03
C THR A 101 -7.81 -8.55 6.94
N ALA A 102 -7.22 -9.70 7.22
CA ALA A 102 -5.92 -9.81 7.89
C ALA A 102 -4.83 -10.22 6.89
N ASN A 103 -3.56 -9.95 7.23
CA ASN A 103 -2.41 -10.34 6.42
C ASN A 103 -1.28 -10.92 7.31
N GLN A 104 -0.29 -11.54 6.69
CA GLN A 104 0.86 -12.13 7.37
C GLN A 104 2.14 -11.64 6.71
N LEU A 105 3.19 -11.39 7.50
CA LEU A 105 4.52 -11.10 6.99
C LEU A 105 5.25 -12.40 6.63
N ILE A 106 6.00 -12.32 5.52
CA ILE A 106 6.88 -13.39 5.06
C ILE A 106 8.27 -12.83 4.75
N LEU A 107 9.29 -13.67 4.91
CA LEU A 107 10.63 -13.44 4.38
C LEU A 107 10.68 -14.02 2.96
N ILE A 108 11.11 -13.22 2.01
CA ILE A 108 11.24 -13.61 0.60
C ILE A 108 12.68 -13.48 0.12
N ALA A 109 13.02 -14.23 -0.91
CA ALA A 109 14.27 -14.13 -1.68
C ALA A 109 13.99 -14.26 -3.18
N PRO A 110 14.93 -13.89 -4.07
CA PRO A 110 14.87 -14.23 -5.48
C PRO A 110 14.71 -15.74 -5.67
N LYS A 111 13.97 -16.18 -6.68
CA LYS A 111 13.74 -17.61 -6.93
C LYS A 111 15.03 -18.38 -7.16
N SER A 112 16.00 -17.76 -7.83
CA SER A 112 17.33 -18.30 -8.10
C SER A 112 18.26 -18.37 -6.88
N SER A 113 17.90 -17.72 -5.77
CA SER A 113 18.74 -17.68 -4.56
C SER A 113 18.83 -19.06 -3.92
N ASN A 114 20.04 -19.53 -3.62
CA ASN A 114 20.30 -20.73 -2.82
C ASN A 114 20.60 -20.43 -1.36
N ILE A 115 20.41 -19.17 -0.94
CA ILE A 115 20.67 -18.74 0.42
C ILE A 115 19.64 -19.36 1.35
N ALA A 116 20.10 -20.16 2.32
CA ALA A 116 19.27 -20.65 3.41
C ALA A 116 19.39 -19.68 4.59
N VAL A 117 18.27 -19.06 4.94
CA VAL A 117 18.18 -18.12 6.08
C VAL A 117 17.06 -18.55 7.01
N SER A 118 17.36 -18.53 8.30
CA SER A 118 16.38 -18.70 9.36
C SER A 118 16.31 -17.44 10.24
N LEU A 119 15.10 -16.93 10.43
CA LEU A 119 14.87 -15.82 11.36
C LEU A 119 15.08 -16.23 12.84
N SER A 120 15.21 -17.52 13.15
CA SER A 120 15.53 -18.03 14.49
C SER A 120 17.03 -18.23 14.73
N ASP A 121 17.85 -18.23 13.67
CA ASP A 121 19.31 -18.37 13.76
C ASP A 121 19.98 -17.02 13.47
N THR A 122 20.28 -16.29 14.54
CA THR A 122 20.92 -14.98 14.47
C THR A 122 22.30 -15.03 13.83
N LYS A 123 23.08 -16.09 14.07
CA LYS A 123 24.44 -16.24 13.50
C LYS A 123 24.38 -16.44 11.99
N ASN A 124 23.51 -17.31 11.52
CA ASN A 124 23.27 -17.52 10.10
C ASN A 124 22.80 -16.21 9.43
N LEU A 125 21.81 -15.54 10.01
CA LEU A 125 21.28 -14.30 9.46
C LEU A 125 22.35 -13.19 9.37
N THR A 126 23.15 -12.98 10.42
CA THR A 126 24.21 -11.95 10.43
C THR A 126 25.33 -12.29 9.45
N SER A 127 25.68 -13.57 9.30
CA SER A 127 26.65 -14.01 8.29
C SER A 127 26.17 -13.69 6.88
N VAL A 128 24.93 -14.01 6.56
CA VAL A 128 24.35 -13.74 5.24
C VAL A 128 24.18 -12.24 4.99
N LEU A 129 23.96 -11.44 6.04
CA LEU A 129 23.89 -9.97 5.96
C LEU A 129 25.26 -9.28 5.91
N SER A 130 26.36 -10.02 6.10
CA SER A 130 27.72 -9.46 5.95
C SER A 130 27.91 -8.94 4.52
N GLY A 131 28.03 -7.63 4.35
CA GLY A 131 28.09 -6.97 3.04
C GLY A 131 26.75 -6.83 2.32
N ASN A 132 25.65 -7.33 2.87
CA ASN A 132 24.32 -7.31 2.26
C ASN A 132 23.30 -6.52 3.11
N ARG A 133 22.13 -6.27 2.51
CA ARG A 133 21.00 -5.63 3.19
C ARG A 133 19.73 -6.48 3.06
N ILE A 134 18.79 -6.26 3.99
CA ILE A 134 17.45 -6.81 3.93
C ILE A 134 16.45 -5.70 3.56
N ALA A 135 15.64 -5.94 2.54
CA ALA A 135 14.59 -5.00 2.16
C ALA A 135 13.43 -5.07 3.15
N ILE A 136 13.06 -3.93 3.70
CA ILE A 136 11.83 -3.74 4.46
C ILE A 136 11.22 -2.39 4.10
N ALA A 137 9.91 -2.23 4.24
CA ALA A 137 9.31 -0.91 4.24
C ALA A 137 9.83 -0.11 5.46
N ASP A 138 9.85 1.23 5.38
CA ASP A 138 10.41 2.07 6.46
C ASP A 138 9.81 1.70 7.83
N PRO A 139 10.64 1.23 8.78
CA PRO A 139 10.19 0.73 10.08
C PRO A 139 9.75 1.83 11.05
N ASN A 140 9.85 3.10 10.66
CA ASN A 140 9.47 4.22 11.52
C ASN A 140 8.00 4.63 11.34
N HIS A 141 7.42 4.40 10.15
CA HIS A 141 6.05 4.84 9.89
C HIS A 141 5.25 3.97 8.91
N VAL A 142 5.89 3.18 8.03
CA VAL A 142 5.16 2.36 7.05
C VAL A 142 4.62 1.10 7.73
N PRO A 143 3.33 0.74 7.58
CA PRO A 143 2.73 -0.40 8.28
C PRO A 143 3.52 -1.70 8.20
N ALA A 144 3.91 -2.14 7.01
CA ALA A 144 4.70 -3.36 6.83
C ALA A 144 6.05 -3.29 7.55
N GLY A 145 6.69 -2.12 7.56
CA GLY A 145 7.94 -1.87 8.28
C GLY A 145 7.77 -1.87 9.80
N LEU A 146 6.71 -1.23 10.30
CA LEU A 146 6.36 -1.24 11.73
C LEU A 146 6.14 -2.68 12.22
N TYR A 147 5.40 -3.49 11.46
CA TYR A 147 5.15 -4.88 11.78
C TYR A 147 6.41 -5.74 11.66
N ALA A 148 7.23 -5.54 10.62
CA ALA A 148 8.52 -6.22 10.47
C ALA A 148 9.45 -5.92 11.65
N LYS A 149 9.61 -4.65 12.02
CA LYS A 149 10.40 -4.23 13.18
C LYS A 149 9.93 -4.93 14.46
N LYS A 150 8.63 -4.93 14.73
CA LYS A 150 8.08 -5.56 15.93
C LYS A 150 8.27 -7.08 15.93
N ALA A 151 8.08 -7.76 14.81
CA ALA A 151 8.34 -9.19 14.67
C ALA A 151 9.83 -9.51 14.94
N LEU A 152 10.74 -8.73 14.37
CA LEU A 152 12.18 -8.88 14.55
C LEU A 152 12.64 -8.54 15.97
N GLN A 153 11.98 -7.61 16.65
CA GLN A 153 12.18 -7.34 18.09
C GLN A 153 11.72 -8.51 18.95
N THR A 154 10.55 -9.09 18.67
CA THR A 154 10.05 -10.29 19.37
C THR A 154 11.00 -11.47 19.22
N LEU A 155 11.62 -11.64 18.05
CA LEU A 155 12.65 -12.64 17.80
C LEU A 155 14.02 -12.27 18.38
N LYS A 156 14.18 -11.10 19.02
CA LYS A 156 15.44 -10.55 19.56
C LYS A 156 16.56 -10.36 18.51
N ILE A 157 16.22 -10.33 17.23
CA ILE A 157 17.20 -10.17 16.13
C ILE A 157 17.30 -8.72 15.60
N TRP A 158 16.38 -7.85 15.96
CA TRP A 158 16.39 -6.45 15.54
C TRP A 158 17.72 -5.71 15.79
N PRO A 159 18.37 -5.82 16.95
CA PRO A 159 19.66 -5.16 17.21
C PRO A 159 20.75 -5.54 16.19
N HIS A 160 20.73 -6.76 15.70
CA HIS A 160 21.74 -7.30 14.78
C HIS A 160 21.53 -6.88 13.32
N ILE A 161 20.30 -6.54 12.92
CA ILE A 161 19.96 -6.26 11.52
C ILE A 161 19.62 -4.79 11.25
N LYS A 162 19.35 -3.99 12.27
CA LYS A 162 18.90 -2.58 12.12
C LYS A 162 19.81 -1.70 11.26
N ASN A 163 21.10 -2.02 11.19
CA ASN A 163 22.10 -1.31 10.40
C ASN A 163 22.28 -1.89 8.98
N HIS A 164 21.57 -3.00 8.68
CA HIS A 164 21.62 -3.71 7.40
C HIS A 164 20.30 -3.59 6.64
N LEU A 165 19.57 -2.50 6.81
CA LEU A 165 18.27 -2.31 6.17
C LEU A 165 18.40 -1.60 4.83
N ALA A 166 17.72 -2.12 3.81
CA ALA A 166 17.31 -1.39 2.61
C ALA A 166 15.87 -0.91 2.83
N MET A 167 15.73 0.28 3.39
CA MET A 167 14.44 0.86 3.73
C MET A 167 13.72 1.37 2.48
N ALA A 168 12.47 1.00 2.31
CA ALA A 168 11.64 1.35 1.17
C ALA A 168 10.44 2.21 1.57
N ALA A 169 10.02 3.12 0.70
CA ALA A 169 8.90 4.02 0.94
C ALA A 169 7.55 3.30 1.11
N ASN A 170 7.43 2.07 0.63
CA ASN A 170 6.29 1.18 0.86
C ASN A 170 6.69 -0.28 0.61
N VAL A 171 5.80 -1.22 0.94
CA VAL A 171 6.09 -2.66 0.84
C VAL A 171 6.30 -3.15 -0.59
N ARG A 172 5.66 -2.54 -1.59
CA ARG A 172 5.85 -2.91 -3.01
C ARG A 172 7.23 -2.51 -3.53
N ILE A 173 7.79 -1.41 -3.05
CA ILE A 173 9.17 -1.02 -3.35
C ILE A 173 10.15 -1.98 -2.66
N ALA A 174 9.89 -2.37 -1.40
CA ALA A 174 10.71 -3.41 -0.74
C ALA A 174 10.70 -4.74 -1.50
N LEU A 175 9.53 -5.17 -1.98
CA LEU A 175 9.37 -6.33 -2.85
C LEU A 175 10.22 -6.20 -4.12
N SER A 176 10.15 -5.05 -4.80
CA SER A 176 10.85 -4.85 -6.07
C SER A 176 12.38 -4.89 -5.93
N TYR A 177 12.94 -4.50 -4.77
CA TYR A 177 14.38 -4.65 -4.53
C TYR A 177 14.81 -6.11 -4.54
N VAL A 178 13.98 -7.02 -3.98
CA VAL A 178 14.24 -8.46 -4.02
C VAL A 178 14.01 -9.03 -5.42
N GLU A 179 12.94 -8.62 -6.10
CA GLU A 179 12.63 -9.09 -7.46
C GLU A 179 13.72 -8.76 -8.47
N ARG A 180 14.38 -7.59 -8.31
CA ARG A 180 15.50 -7.16 -9.16
C ARG A 180 16.86 -7.67 -8.70
N GLY A 181 16.92 -8.41 -7.58
CA GLY A 181 18.16 -8.93 -7.02
C GLY A 181 19.08 -7.86 -6.40
N GLU A 182 18.55 -6.67 -6.10
CA GLU A 182 19.31 -5.57 -5.45
C GLU A 182 19.66 -5.92 -3.99
N VAL A 183 18.87 -6.80 -3.38
CA VAL A 183 19.10 -7.36 -2.05
C VAL A 183 18.78 -8.86 -2.04
N PRO A 184 19.47 -9.67 -1.21
CA PRO A 184 19.28 -11.12 -1.19
C PRO A 184 17.94 -11.55 -0.61
N PHE A 185 17.29 -10.73 0.22
CA PHE A 185 15.98 -11.02 0.81
C PHE A 185 15.27 -9.77 1.31
N GLY A 186 13.98 -9.92 1.61
CA GLY A 186 13.15 -8.85 2.16
C GLY A 186 11.96 -9.38 2.95
N ILE A 187 11.37 -8.52 3.76
CA ILE A 187 10.15 -8.82 4.51
C ILE A 187 9.00 -8.03 3.88
N VAL A 188 7.99 -8.78 3.44
CA VAL A 188 6.79 -8.26 2.76
C VAL A 188 5.55 -8.97 3.29
N TYR A 189 4.36 -8.60 2.84
CA TYR A 189 3.16 -9.35 3.15
C TYR A 189 3.03 -10.60 2.27
N LYS A 190 2.40 -11.64 2.82
CA LYS A 190 2.10 -12.89 2.08
C LYS A 190 1.31 -12.60 0.79
N SER A 191 0.37 -11.67 0.84
CA SER A 191 -0.40 -11.23 -0.32
C SER A 191 0.44 -10.60 -1.43
N ASP A 192 1.61 -10.03 -1.09
CA ASP A 192 2.51 -9.43 -2.08
C ASP A 192 3.20 -10.47 -2.96
N ASN A 193 3.31 -11.73 -2.49
CA ASN A 193 3.90 -12.85 -3.24
C ASN A 193 2.91 -13.57 -4.16
N VAL A 194 1.62 -13.28 -4.06
CA VAL A 194 0.61 -13.96 -4.90
C VAL A 194 0.82 -13.62 -6.37
N GLY A 195 0.93 -14.66 -7.21
CA GLY A 195 1.13 -14.53 -8.67
C GLY A 195 2.56 -14.13 -9.08
N ARG A 196 3.53 -14.13 -8.15
CA ARG A 196 4.94 -13.87 -8.46
C ARG A 196 5.68 -15.16 -8.78
N THR A 197 6.48 -15.13 -9.85
CA THR A 197 7.25 -16.30 -10.34
C THR A 197 8.76 -16.16 -10.11
N ASN A 198 9.23 -14.94 -9.87
CA ASN A 198 10.65 -14.58 -9.74
C ASN A 198 11.15 -14.52 -8.31
N ILE A 199 10.29 -14.69 -7.31
CA ILE A 199 10.63 -14.77 -5.89
C ILE A 199 10.07 -16.03 -5.24
N LYS A 200 10.63 -16.38 -4.08
CA LYS A 200 10.16 -17.47 -3.23
C LYS A 200 10.01 -17.04 -1.78
N THR A 201 9.05 -17.63 -1.09
CA THR A 201 8.95 -17.51 0.38
C THR A 201 10.00 -18.40 1.03
N ILE A 202 10.77 -17.82 1.93
CA ILE A 202 11.76 -18.54 2.77
C ILE A 202 11.11 -19.01 4.05
N THR A 203 10.44 -18.10 4.79
CA THR A 203 9.74 -18.44 6.03
C THR A 203 8.64 -17.42 6.32
N HIS A 204 7.75 -17.79 7.19
CA HIS A 204 6.74 -16.88 7.73
C HIS A 204 7.33 -16.15 8.95
N ALA A 205 7.13 -14.84 9.02
CA ALA A 205 7.41 -14.11 10.24
C ALA A 205 6.38 -14.51 11.31
N PRO A 206 6.78 -14.57 12.59
CA PRO A 206 5.82 -14.86 13.65
C PRO A 206 4.66 -13.87 13.62
N ALA A 207 3.46 -14.40 13.83
CA ALA A 207 2.27 -13.55 13.91
C ALA A 207 2.49 -12.53 15.05
N CYS A 208 2.35 -11.25 14.73
CA CYS A 208 2.36 -10.22 15.75
C CYS A 208 1.05 -10.29 16.54
N ARG A 209 1.03 -11.07 17.64
CA ARG A 209 -0.17 -11.21 18.51
C ARG A 209 -0.67 -9.89 19.11
N SER A 210 0.14 -8.84 19.05
CA SER A 210 -0.14 -7.51 19.61
C SER A 210 -0.01 -6.38 18.56
N CYS A 211 -0.07 -6.71 17.27
CA CYS A 211 -0.16 -5.69 16.23
C CYS A 211 -1.62 -5.25 16.13
N PRO A 212 -1.92 -3.95 16.36
CA PRO A 212 -3.27 -3.41 16.25
C PRO A 212 -3.76 -3.43 14.80
#